data_4229d5b2e7f17b7d0f398bf01a00f813
#
_entry.id   4229d5b2e7f17b7d0f398bf01a00f813
#
_cell.length_a   1.000
_cell.length_b   1.000
_cell.length_c   1.000
_cell.angle_alpha   90.00
_cell.angle_beta   90.00
_cell.angle_gamma   90.00
#
_symmetry.space_group_name_H-M   'P 1'
#
loop_
_entity.id
_entity.type
_entity.pdbx_description
1 polymer ?
#
loop_
_entity_poly.entity_id
_entity_poly.type
_entity_poly.pdbx_seq_one_letter_code
_entity_poly.pdbx_strand_id
1 'polypeptide(L)'
;MVRVLPYFYVYAIYIKTMSNENIKTIHEFDFSLICEYFSNVERQGPGSPEVTIMALKYIDNLTTQSRIADLGCGTGGQTMTLAKNAPGYITGLDLFPDFINIFNRNAHTLGLSDRVNGIVGSMLEKLPFEKESLDLIWSEGAIYHIGFEKGLNEWRQYLKKGGFIAVTEASWFTPERPAEINDFWMAHYTEIDTIPNKVAQIQNAGYIPVATFILPENCWTEHYFAPCSKIQEAFLKKHQGNRTVEELIAGQCHEKELYYKYKEFYGYVFYIAKKI
;
A
#
# COMPACT_ATOMS: atom_id res chain seq x y z
N MET A 1 -24.48 18.05 3.15
CA MET A 1 -23.76 16.93 3.76
C MET A 1 -22.52 16.69 2.90
N VAL A 2 -21.36 17.17 3.32
CA VAL A 2 -20.10 17.06 2.57
C VAL A 2 -19.69 15.58 2.65
N ARG A 3 -19.60 14.89 1.51
CA ARG A 3 -19.03 13.53 1.47
C ARG A 3 -17.54 13.67 1.64
N VAL A 4 -17.06 13.37 2.82
CA VAL A 4 -15.63 13.28 3.16
C VAL A 4 -15.08 12.05 2.46
N LEU A 5 -14.09 12.22 1.58
CA LEU A 5 -13.51 11.15 0.79
C LEU A 5 -12.17 10.73 1.40
N PRO A 6 -12.06 9.56 2.05
CA PRO A 6 -10.76 9.03 2.50
C PRO A 6 -9.85 8.68 1.30
N TYR A 7 -8.55 8.65 1.52
CA TYR A 7 -7.54 8.30 0.50
C TYR A 7 -7.85 6.99 -0.24
N PHE A 8 -8.31 5.97 0.48
CA PHE A 8 -8.79 4.71 -0.10
C PHE A 8 -9.91 4.89 -1.14
N TYR A 9 -10.81 5.85 -0.91
CA TYR A 9 -11.94 6.11 -1.79
C TYR A 9 -11.52 6.79 -3.10
N VAL A 10 -10.59 7.71 -3.03
CA VAL A 10 -10.10 8.46 -4.20
C VAL A 10 -9.43 7.52 -5.20
N TYR A 11 -8.64 6.57 -4.73
CA TYR A 11 -7.98 5.59 -5.58
C TYR A 11 -8.96 4.51 -6.08
N ALA A 12 -9.91 4.07 -5.25
CA ALA A 12 -10.97 3.14 -5.67
C ALA A 12 -11.88 3.76 -6.75
N ILE A 13 -12.10 5.07 -6.70
CA ILE A 13 -12.80 5.82 -7.75
C ILE A 13 -11.99 5.81 -9.05
N TYR A 14 -10.68 6.07 -9.01
CA TYR A 14 -9.81 6.04 -10.19
C TYR A 14 -9.89 4.69 -10.91
N ILE A 15 -9.84 3.59 -10.18
CA ILE A 15 -9.90 2.23 -10.74
C ILE A 15 -11.26 1.94 -11.37
N LYS A 16 -12.36 2.33 -10.73
CA LYS A 16 -13.70 2.21 -11.31
C LYS A 16 -13.88 3.04 -12.58
N THR A 17 -13.17 4.16 -12.69
CA THR A 17 -13.24 5.03 -13.88
C THR A 17 -12.50 4.46 -15.07
N MET A 18 -11.33 3.83 -14.82
CA MET A 18 -10.56 3.14 -15.88
C MET A 18 -11.28 1.92 -16.44
N SER A 19 -12.19 1.30 -15.65
CA SER A 19 -12.95 0.12 -16.07
C SER A 19 -14.32 0.41 -16.69
N ASN A 20 -14.82 1.68 -16.67
CA ASN A 20 -16.16 2.05 -17.16
C ASN A 20 -16.15 3.39 -17.90
N GLU A 21 -16.21 3.36 -19.24
CA GLU A 21 -16.23 4.54 -20.12
C GLU A 21 -17.44 5.49 -19.98
N ASN A 22 -18.36 5.28 -19.02
CA ASN A 22 -19.66 6.00 -18.96
C ASN A 22 -19.95 6.82 -17.70
N ILE A 23 -18.99 7.09 -16.81
CA ILE A 23 -19.24 7.90 -15.61
C ILE A 23 -18.62 9.30 -15.76
N LYS A 24 -19.42 10.26 -16.23
CA LYS A 24 -19.03 11.67 -16.45
C LYS A 24 -18.72 12.47 -15.17
N THR A 25 -18.87 11.93 -13.98
CA THR A 25 -18.74 12.65 -12.69
C THR A 25 -17.37 12.51 -12.00
N ILE A 26 -16.44 11.74 -12.56
CA ILE A 26 -15.14 11.46 -11.95
C ILE A 26 -13.97 12.16 -12.70
N HIS A 27 -14.24 12.75 -13.85
CA HIS A 27 -13.25 13.48 -14.64
C HIS A 27 -12.73 14.78 -13.98
N GLU A 28 -13.23 15.16 -12.80
CA GLU A 28 -12.83 16.39 -12.10
C GLU A 28 -11.88 16.17 -10.92
N PHE A 29 -11.52 14.91 -10.58
CA PHE A 29 -10.57 14.71 -9.52
C PHE A 29 -9.13 14.83 -10.05
N ASP A 30 -8.46 15.89 -9.63
CA ASP A 30 -7.07 16.13 -10.01
C ASP A 30 -6.10 15.25 -9.21
N PHE A 31 -5.71 14.11 -9.77
CA PHE A 31 -4.74 13.19 -9.18
C PHE A 31 -3.38 13.84 -8.94
N SER A 32 -3.06 14.95 -9.64
CA SER A 32 -1.83 15.69 -9.39
C SER A 32 -1.78 16.25 -7.98
N LEU A 33 -2.93 16.63 -7.40
CA LEU A 33 -3.04 17.11 -6.03
C LEU A 33 -2.71 16.02 -5.00
N ILE A 34 -3.12 14.76 -5.26
CA ILE A 34 -2.76 13.62 -4.41
C ILE A 34 -1.26 13.36 -4.49
N CYS A 35 -0.72 13.30 -5.70
CA CYS A 35 0.71 13.11 -5.91
C CYS A 35 1.50 14.24 -5.23
N GLU A 36 1.08 15.48 -5.38
CA GLU A 36 1.73 16.61 -4.74
C GLU A 36 1.69 16.50 -3.22
N TYR A 37 0.52 16.18 -2.63
CA TYR A 37 0.38 16.02 -1.19
C TYR A 37 1.29 14.93 -0.64
N PHE A 38 1.15 13.72 -1.18
CA PHE A 38 1.88 12.55 -0.69
C PHE A 38 3.36 12.49 -1.11
N SER A 39 3.79 13.28 -2.10
CA SER A 39 5.21 13.44 -2.44
C SER A 39 6.03 14.10 -1.32
N ASN A 40 5.37 14.76 -0.38
CA ASN A 40 6.01 15.45 0.74
C ASN A 40 6.13 14.58 2.01
N VAL A 41 5.74 13.32 1.93
CA VAL A 41 5.87 12.35 3.04
C VAL A 41 6.63 11.11 2.57
N GLU A 42 7.36 10.51 3.50
CA GLU A 42 8.21 9.35 3.19
C GLU A 42 7.38 8.09 2.86
N ARG A 43 6.23 7.93 3.53
CA ARG A 43 5.29 6.83 3.31
C ARG A 43 3.90 7.37 3.01
N GLN A 44 3.22 6.74 2.06
CA GLN A 44 1.88 7.10 1.64
C GLN A 44 0.78 6.31 2.38
N GLY A 45 1.17 5.50 3.37
CA GLY A 45 0.28 4.70 4.21
C GLY A 45 0.96 4.22 5.49
N PRO A 46 0.21 3.57 6.40
CA PRO A 46 0.74 3.04 7.65
C PRO A 46 1.83 2.00 7.44
N GLY A 47 2.91 2.10 8.20
CA GLY A 47 4.08 1.22 8.16
C GLY A 47 5.27 1.89 8.84
N SER A 48 6.33 1.15 9.06
CA SER A 48 7.59 1.70 9.59
C SER A 48 8.80 0.90 9.09
N PRO A 49 10.02 1.45 9.15
CA PRO A 49 11.23 0.69 8.86
C PRO A 49 11.34 -0.61 9.69
N GLU A 50 10.96 -0.55 10.96
CA GLU A 50 11.05 -1.67 11.90
C GLU A 50 10.14 -2.83 11.48
N VAL A 51 8.90 -2.56 11.05
CA VAL A 51 7.97 -3.62 10.61
C VAL A 51 8.38 -4.20 9.26
N THR A 52 8.91 -3.38 8.34
CA THR A 52 9.50 -3.85 7.08
C THR A 52 10.67 -4.80 7.36
N ILE A 53 11.58 -4.43 8.27
CA ILE A 53 12.73 -5.29 8.68
C ILE A 53 12.24 -6.54 9.41
N MET A 54 11.22 -6.43 10.28
CA MET A 54 10.64 -7.57 10.98
C MET A 54 10.04 -8.58 10.01
N ALA A 55 9.25 -8.11 9.03
CA ALA A 55 8.65 -8.96 8.01
C ALA A 55 9.72 -9.65 7.15
N LEU A 56 10.78 -8.94 6.79
CA LEU A 56 11.90 -9.49 6.01
C LEU A 56 12.58 -10.68 6.71
N LYS A 57 12.61 -10.74 8.04
CA LYS A 57 13.21 -11.87 8.80
C LYS A 57 12.51 -13.22 8.59
N TYR A 58 11.26 -13.21 8.11
CA TYR A 58 10.51 -14.42 7.78
C TYR A 58 10.75 -14.93 6.36
N ILE A 59 11.56 -14.21 5.58
CA ILE A 59 11.87 -14.56 4.19
C ILE A 59 13.27 -15.14 4.15
N ASP A 60 13.33 -16.43 3.92
CA ASP A 60 14.58 -17.16 3.78
C ASP A 60 15.05 -17.18 2.30
N ASN A 61 16.32 -17.55 2.10
CA ASN A 61 16.90 -17.84 0.79
C ASN A 61 17.06 -16.65 -0.20
N LEU A 62 16.98 -15.39 0.25
CA LEU A 62 17.37 -14.27 -0.60
C LEU A 62 18.89 -14.21 -0.78
N THR A 63 19.32 -14.00 -2.02
CA THR A 63 20.73 -13.91 -2.44
C THR A 63 20.97 -12.62 -3.23
N THR A 64 22.23 -12.34 -3.55
CA THR A 64 22.58 -11.21 -4.42
C THR A 64 22.02 -11.32 -5.86
N GLN A 65 21.53 -12.50 -6.25
CA GLN A 65 20.88 -12.73 -7.54
C GLN A 65 19.34 -12.73 -7.45
N SER A 66 18.79 -12.57 -6.25
CA SER A 66 17.34 -12.54 -6.06
C SER A 66 16.70 -11.34 -6.74
N ARG A 67 15.51 -11.53 -7.30
CA ARG A 67 14.70 -10.52 -7.94
C ARG A 67 13.45 -10.25 -7.10
N ILE A 68 13.31 -9.01 -6.68
CA ILE A 68 12.24 -8.54 -5.79
C ILE A 68 11.41 -7.50 -6.53
N ALA A 69 10.11 -7.63 -6.48
CA ALA A 69 9.18 -6.59 -6.94
C ALA A 69 8.48 -5.95 -5.73
N ASP A 70 8.48 -4.61 -5.65
CA ASP A 70 7.67 -3.84 -4.70
C ASP A 70 6.52 -3.19 -5.47
N LEU A 71 5.29 -3.72 -5.30
CA LEU A 71 4.10 -3.32 -6.05
C LEU A 71 3.30 -2.27 -5.26
N GLY A 72 3.11 -1.10 -5.86
CA GLY A 72 2.61 0.09 -5.18
C GLY A 72 3.69 0.70 -4.29
N CYS A 73 4.89 0.87 -4.85
CA CYS A 73 6.07 1.29 -4.09
C CYS A 73 6.04 2.76 -3.62
N GLY A 74 5.12 3.57 -4.14
CA GLY A 74 5.06 5.00 -3.84
C GLY A 74 6.39 5.71 -4.10
N THR A 75 6.80 6.56 -3.17
CA THR A 75 8.09 7.26 -3.21
C THR A 75 9.28 6.41 -2.74
N GLY A 76 9.04 5.15 -2.37
CA GLY A 76 10.06 4.16 -2.04
C GLY A 76 10.47 4.07 -0.56
N GLY A 77 9.69 4.59 0.37
CA GLY A 77 10.04 4.56 1.80
C GLY A 77 10.33 3.15 2.32
N GLN A 78 9.43 2.19 2.10
CA GLN A 78 9.64 0.78 2.43
C GLN A 78 10.71 0.12 1.54
N THR A 79 10.75 0.46 0.24
CA THR A 79 11.72 -0.13 -0.70
C THR A 79 13.15 0.21 -0.32
N MET A 80 13.43 1.45 0.11
CA MET A 80 14.78 1.83 0.56
C MET A 80 15.18 1.09 1.84
N THR A 81 14.21 0.81 2.72
CA THR A 81 14.42 -0.03 3.90
C THR A 81 14.72 -1.47 3.51
N LEU A 82 13.95 -2.06 2.58
CA LEU A 82 14.22 -3.39 2.02
C LEU A 82 15.61 -3.45 1.42
N ALA A 83 15.97 -2.49 0.58
CA ALA A 83 17.24 -2.47 -0.11
C ALA A 83 18.44 -2.42 0.84
N LYS A 84 18.34 -1.75 1.97
CA LYS A 84 19.40 -1.71 2.98
C LYS A 84 19.57 -3.03 3.75
N ASN A 85 18.52 -3.87 3.77
CA ASN A 85 18.46 -5.06 4.63
C ASN A 85 18.30 -6.39 3.88
N ALA A 86 18.00 -6.35 2.58
CA ALA A 86 17.88 -7.53 1.71
C ALA A 86 18.93 -7.49 0.59
N PRO A 87 19.54 -8.61 0.22
CA PRO A 87 20.34 -8.72 -0.98
C PRO A 87 19.45 -8.78 -2.24
N GLY A 88 20.08 -8.60 -3.42
CA GLY A 88 19.42 -8.75 -4.72
C GLY A 88 18.93 -7.45 -5.33
N TYR A 89 18.20 -7.59 -6.42
CA TYR A 89 17.69 -6.50 -7.25
C TYR A 89 16.22 -6.22 -6.92
N ILE A 90 15.87 -4.95 -6.72
CA ILE A 90 14.51 -4.53 -6.38
C ILE A 90 13.97 -3.64 -7.50
N THR A 91 12.84 -4.03 -8.05
CA THR A 91 12.06 -3.20 -8.97
C THR A 91 10.82 -2.71 -8.25
N GLY A 92 10.74 -1.41 -8.00
CA GLY A 92 9.51 -0.76 -7.52
C GLY A 92 8.58 -0.45 -8.70
N LEU A 93 7.30 -0.73 -8.56
CA LEU A 93 6.29 -0.38 -9.55
C LEU A 93 5.21 0.48 -8.89
N ASP A 94 4.93 1.63 -9.49
CA ASP A 94 3.84 2.51 -9.08
C ASP A 94 3.18 3.17 -10.29
N LEU A 95 1.92 3.53 -10.13
CA LEU A 95 1.13 4.14 -11.20
C LEU A 95 1.58 5.58 -11.51
N PHE A 96 2.06 6.31 -10.50
CA PHE A 96 2.31 7.74 -10.58
C PHE A 96 3.77 8.05 -10.97
N PRO A 97 3.99 8.71 -12.14
CA PRO A 97 5.33 9.09 -12.58
C PRO A 97 6.09 9.95 -11.56
N ASP A 98 5.38 10.85 -10.87
CA ASP A 98 5.99 11.73 -9.87
C ASP A 98 6.54 10.96 -8.67
N PHE A 99 5.83 9.93 -8.22
CA PHE A 99 6.32 9.04 -7.16
C PHE A 99 7.56 8.27 -7.63
N ILE A 100 7.55 7.76 -8.85
CA ILE A 100 8.68 7.03 -9.42
C ILE A 100 9.91 7.94 -9.61
N ASN A 101 9.71 9.19 -9.99
CA ASN A 101 10.79 10.17 -10.07
C ASN A 101 11.44 10.40 -8.69
N ILE A 102 10.62 10.51 -7.63
CA ILE A 102 11.11 10.63 -6.25
C ILE A 102 11.79 9.34 -5.80
N PHE A 103 11.19 8.19 -6.07
CA PHE A 103 11.75 6.86 -5.79
C PHE A 103 13.18 6.72 -6.36
N ASN A 104 13.35 6.99 -7.65
CA ASN A 104 14.65 6.85 -8.32
C ASN A 104 15.68 7.86 -7.80
N ARG A 105 15.25 9.08 -7.45
CA ARG A 105 16.11 10.07 -6.80
C ARG A 105 16.53 9.60 -5.39
N ASN A 106 15.63 9.00 -4.61
CA ASN A 106 15.93 8.45 -3.29
C ASN A 106 16.94 7.29 -3.41
N ALA A 107 16.73 6.37 -4.37
CA ALA A 107 17.68 5.29 -4.66
C ALA A 107 19.07 5.83 -5.03
N HIS A 108 19.12 6.85 -5.87
CA HIS A 108 20.38 7.51 -6.27
C HIS A 108 21.07 8.17 -5.06
N THR A 109 20.34 8.93 -4.26
CA THR A 109 20.90 9.63 -3.08
C THR A 109 21.48 8.66 -2.05
N LEU A 110 20.91 7.45 -1.95
CA LEU A 110 21.37 6.40 -1.05
C LEU A 110 22.44 5.47 -1.67
N GLY A 111 22.88 5.74 -2.92
CA GLY A 111 23.87 4.90 -3.61
C GLY A 111 23.36 3.50 -3.94
N LEU A 112 22.06 3.34 -4.20
CA LEU A 112 21.40 2.06 -4.45
C LEU A 112 21.00 1.85 -5.92
N SER A 113 21.30 2.80 -6.82
CA SER A 113 20.84 2.78 -8.22
C SER A 113 21.35 1.60 -9.06
N ASP A 114 22.36 0.91 -8.60
CA ASP A 114 22.91 -0.30 -9.23
C ASP A 114 21.98 -1.52 -9.08
N ARG A 115 21.08 -1.51 -8.12
CA ARG A 115 20.20 -2.64 -7.81
C ARG A 115 18.75 -2.28 -7.41
N VAL A 116 18.42 -0.99 -7.35
CA VAL A 116 17.07 -0.50 -7.05
C VAL A 116 16.61 0.43 -8.17
N ASN A 117 15.51 0.08 -8.81
CA ASN A 117 14.95 0.84 -9.92
C ASN A 117 13.44 0.93 -9.82
N GLY A 118 12.89 2.13 -9.95
CA GLY A 118 11.45 2.37 -10.02
C GLY A 118 10.97 2.49 -11.46
N ILE A 119 9.85 1.87 -11.76
CA ILE A 119 9.19 1.91 -13.07
C ILE A 119 7.73 2.33 -12.93
N VAL A 120 7.25 3.13 -13.89
CA VAL A 120 5.84 3.49 -13.97
C VAL A 120 5.04 2.33 -14.55
N GLY A 121 3.98 1.92 -13.86
CA GLY A 121 3.11 0.85 -14.31
C GLY A 121 1.95 0.60 -13.36
N SER A 122 0.90 -0.04 -13.88
CA SER A 122 -0.28 -0.41 -13.11
C SER A 122 -0.16 -1.85 -12.58
N MET A 123 -0.44 -2.03 -11.29
CA MET A 123 -0.56 -3.37 -10.71
C MET A 123 -1.84 -4.11 -11.13
N LEU A 124 -2.77 -3.39 -11.77
CA LEU A 124 -4.03 -3.94 -12.29
C LEU A 124 -3.88 -4.54 -13.68
N GLU A 125 -2.78 -4.24 -14.35
CA GLU A 125 -2.45 -4.75 -15.67
C GLU A 125 -1.47 -5.91 -15.58
N LYS A 126 -1.10 -6.46 -16.76
CA LYS A 126 -0.03 -7.46 -16.82
C LYS A 126 1.26 -6.83 -16.31
N LEU A 127 1.81 -7.38 -15.23
CA LEU A 127 3.08 -6.90 -14.67
C LEU A 127 4.23 -7.10 -15.66
N PRO A 128 5.22 -6.19 -15.69
CA PRO A 128 6.36 -6.25 -16.59
C PRO A 128 7.45 -7.25 -16.14
N PHE A 129 7.02 -8.39 -15.63
CA PHE A 129 7.88 -9.47 -15.18
C PHE A 129 7.59 -10.75 -15.96
N GLU A 130 8.60 -11.59 -16.12
CA GLU A 130 8.41 -12.93 -16.65
C GLU A 130 7.77 -13.84 -15.61
N LYS A 131 7.03 -14.85 -16.07
CA LYS A 131 6.48 -15.87 -15.17
C LYS A 131 7.62 -16.57 -14.43
N GLU A 132 7.39 -16.88 -13.15
CA GLU A 132 8.33 -17.60 -12.29
C GLU A 132 9.74 -16.98 -12.25
N SER A 133 9.83 -15.64 -12.30
CA SER A 133 11.10 -14.92 -12.30
C SER A 133 11.42 -14.22 -10.98
N LEU A 134 10.43 -14.01 -10.12
CA LEU A 134 10.59 -13.28 -8.86
C LEU A 134 10.81 -14.22 -7.68
N ASP A 135 11.71 -13.87 -6.81
CA ASP A 135 11.95 -14.55 -5.54
C ASP A 135 11.03 -13.99 -4.44
N LEU A 136 10.66 -12.70 -4.54
CA LEU A 136 9.82 -12.00 -3.59
C LEU A 136 8.93 -10.97 -4.30
N ILE A 137 7.65 -10.96 -3.94
CA ILE A 137 6.74 -9.84 -4.19
C ILE A 137 6.45 -9.17 -2.85
N TRP A 138 6.64 -7.87 -2.80
CA TRP A 138 6.39 -7.00 -1.66
C TRP A 138 5.30 -6.00 -1.99
N SER A 139 4.41 -5.66 -1.03
CA SER A 139 3.39 -4.62 -1.21
C SER A 139 2.88 -4.13 0.14
N GLU A 140 3.39 -3.00 0.62
CA GLU A 140 2.90 -2.38 1.86
C GLU A 140 1.83 -1.33 1.54
N GLY A 141 0.61 -1.52 2.08
CA GLY A 141 -0.49 -0.57 1.95
C GLY A 141 -1.01 -0.38 0.53
N ALA A 142 -0.87 -1.38 -0.36
CA ALA A 142 -1.23 -1.20 -1.77
C ALA A 142 -2.02 -2.36 -2.40
N ILE A 143 -1.93 -3.59 -1.90
CA ILE A 143 -2.62 -4.75 -2.51
C ILE A 143 -4.15 -4.57 -2.59
N TYR A 144 -4.75 -3.79 -1.69
CA TYR A 144 -6.19 -3.51 -1.69
C TYR A 144 -6.66 -2.83 -3.00
N HIS A 145 -5.77 -2.19 -3.74
CA HIS A 145 -6.11 -1.54 -5.02
C HIS A 145 -6.52 -2.55 -6.09
N ILE A 146 -5.88 -3.70 -6.13
CA ILE A 146 -6.28 -4.79 -7.02
C ILE A 146 -7.32 -5.72 -6.37
N GLY A 147 -7.44 -5.66 -5.05
CA GLY A 147 -8.17 -6.61 -4.21
C GLY A 147 -7.25 -7.70 -3.69
N PHE A 148 -7.39 -8.04 -2.40
CA PHE A 148 -6.47 -8.93 -1.71
C PHE A 148 -6.43 -10.33 -2.35
N GLU A 149 -7.59 -10.97 -2.52
CA GLU A 149 -7.68 -12.30 -3.12
C GLU A 149 -7.23 -12.29 -4.58
N LYS A 150 -7.63 -11.27 -5.33
CA LYS A 150 -7.24 -11.12 -6.74
C LYS A 150 -5.73 -10.92 -6.87
N GLY A 151 -5.12 -10.05 -6.06
CA GLY A 151 -3.67 -9.83 -6.04
C GLY A 151 -2.90 -11.11 -5.74
N LEU A 152 -3.31 -11.86 -4.71
CA LEU A 152 -2.70 -13.16 -4.39
C LEU A 152 -2.71 -14.12 -5.59
N ASN A 153 -3.85 -14.25 -6.28
CA ASN A 153 -4.01 -15.17 -7.40
C ASN A 153 -3.24 -14.71 -8.65
N GLU A 154 -3.35 -13.43 -9.02
CA GLU A 154 -2.75 -12.92 -10.26
C GLU A 154 -1.24 -12.78 -10.15
N TRP A 155 -0.72 -12.33 -8.99
CA TRP A 155 0.71 -12.12 -8.82
C TRP A 155 1.48 -13.43 -8.63
N ARG A 156 0.80 -14.50 -8.17
CA ARG A 156 1.40 -15.82 -7.97
C ARG A 156 2.16 -16.36 -9.19
N GLN A 157 1.69 -16.06 -10.40
CA GLN A 157 2.33 -16.54 -11.63
C GLN A 157 3.75 -16.00 -11.83
N TYR A 158 4.09 -14.85 -11.25
CA TYR A 158 5.41 -14.23 -11.39
C TYR A 158 6.42 -14.75 -10.36
N LEU A 159 5.94 -15.29 -9.23
CA LEU A 159 6.79 -15.90 -8.23
C LEU A 159 7.34 -17.24 -8.70
N LYS A 160 8.61 -17.47 -8.44
CA LYS A 160 9.21 -18.81 -8.52
C LYS A 160 8.52 -19.75 -7.54
N LYS A 161 8.61 -21.06 -7.77
CA LYS A 161 8.24 -22.05 -6.74
C LYS A 161 9.14 -21.83 -5.50
N GLY A 162 8.53 -21.76 -4.33
CA GLY A 162 9.23 -21.42 -3.09
C GLY A 162 9.52 -19.93 -2.90
N GLY A 163 9.16 -19.07 -3.86
CA GLY A 163 9.19 -17.61 -3.70
C GLY A 163 8.13 -17.10 -2.72
N PHE A 164 8.32 -15.90 -2.22
CA PHE A 164 7.50 -15.32 -1.17
C PHE A 164 6.63 -14.18 -1.67
N ILE A 165 5.48 -14.00 -1.02
CA ILE A 165 4.71 -12.78 -1.04
C ILE A 165 4.66 -12.20 0.37
N ALA A 166 4.84 -10.88 0.51
CA ALA A 166 4.78 -10.16 1.76
C ALA A 166 3.97 -8.88 1.54
N VAL A 167 2.79 -8.79 2.15
CA VAL A 167 1.85 -7.70 1.93
C VAL A 167 1.25 -7.22 3.23
N THR A 168 0.89 -5.92 3.30
CA THR A 168 0.04 -5.41 4.37
C THR A 168 -1.36 -5.15 3.87
N GLU A 169 -2.34 -5.48 4.70
CA GLU A 169 -3.76 -5.41 4.36
C GLU A 169 -4.60 -4.98 5.55
N ALA A 170 -5.61 -4.14 5.30
CA ALA A 170 -6.59 -3.76 6.31
C ALA A 170 -7.39 -4.97 6.77
N SER A 171 -7.42 -5.21 8.08
CA SER A 171 -8.06 -6.39 8.62
C SER A 171 -8.78 -6.10 9.93
N TRP A 172 -9.86 -6.85 10.17
CA TRP A 172 -10.57 -6.85 11.44
C TRP A 172 -9.82 -7.72 12.46
N PHE A 173 -9.64 -7.20 13.66
CA PHE A 173 -9.05 -7.94 14.80
C PHE A 173 -10.09 -8.76 15.55
N THR A 174 -11.35 -8.36 15.44
CA THR A 174 -12.47 -8.97 16.16
C THR A 174 -13.59 -9.37 15.19
N PRO A 175 -14.35 -10.43 15.48
CA PRO A 175 -15.52 -10.81 14.67
C PRO A 175 -16.68 -9.78 14.80
N GLU A 176 -16.83 -9.16 15.98
CA GLU A 176 -17.81 -8.11 16.25
C GLU A 176 -17.13 -6.75 16.40
N ARG A 177 -17.77 -5.70 15.94
CA ARG A 177 -17.25 -4.32 15.94
C ARG A 177 -18.39 -3.31 15.93
N PRO A 178 -18.16 -2.06 16.42
CA PRO A 178 -19.15 -0.99 16.36
C PRO A 178 -19.62 -0.69 14.93
N ALA A 179 -20.90 -0.40 14.77
CA ALA A 179 -21.51 -0.13 13.47
C ALA A 179 -20.81 1.03 12.72
N GLU A 180 -20.44 2.10 13.42
CA GLU A 180 -19.79 3.28 12.82
C GLU A 180 -18.53 2.90 12.03
N ILE A 181 -17.63 2.10 12.63
CA ILE A 181 -16.39 1.72 11.93
C ILE A 181 -16.65 0.63 10.88
N ASN A 182 -17.63 -0.26 11.10
CA ASN A 182 -18.04 -1.21 10.10
C ASN A 182 -18.59 -0.50 8.85
N ASP A 183 -19.49 0.46 9.03
CA ASP A 183 -20.13 1.19 7.93
C ASP A 183 -19.12 2.06 7.17
N PHE A 184 -18.15 2.65 7.90
CA PHE A 184 -17.05 3.38 7.28
C PHE A 184 -16.27 2.47 6.33
N TRP A 185 -15.79 1.30 6.78
CA TRP A 185 -15.00 0.40 5.94
C TRP A 185 -15.84 -0.20 4.81
N MET A 186 -17.08 -0.61 5.07
CA MET A 186 -17.97 -1.14 4.02
C MET A 186 -18.29 -0.12 2.93
N ALA A 187 -18.29 1.18 3.25
CA ALA A 187 -18.46 2.23 2.26
C ALA A 187 -17.21 2.46 1.40
N HIS A 188 -16.01 2.12 1.88
CA HIS A 188 -14.75 2.47 1.25
C HIS A 188 -13.94 1.27 0.76
N TYR A 189 -13.96 0.16 1.49
CA TYR A 189 -13.25 -1.06 1.15
C TYR A 189 -14.01 -2.29 1.67
N THR A 190 -14.78 -2.90 0.80
CA THR A 190 -15.66 -4.03 1.15
C THR A 190 -14.92 -5.35 1.36
N GLU A 191 -13.66 -5.44 0.93
CA GLU A 191 -12.85 -6.65 1.10
C GLU A 191 -12.12 -6.72 2.46
N ILE A 192 -12.26 -5.70 3.33
CA ILE A 192 -11.75 -5.82 4.70
C ILE A 192 -12.39 -7.02 5.40
N ASP A 193 -11.58 -7.89 5.97
CA ASP A 193 -12.07 -9.14 6.60
C ASP A 193 -11.21 -9.49 7.82
N THR A 194 -11.63 -10.51 8.57
CA THR A 194 -10.89 -10.98 9.74
C THR A 194 -9.56 -11.64 9.35
N ILE A 195 -8.60 -11.60 10.25
CA ILE A 195 -7.28 -12.23 10.05
C ILE A 195 -7.41 -13.72 9.65
N PRO A 196 -8.23 -14.55 10.31
CA PRO A 196 -8.40 -15.95 9.90
C PRO A 196 -8.90 -16.11 8.46
N ASN A 197 -9.86 -15.26 8.03
CA ASN A 197 -10.38 -15.31 6.66
C ASN A 197 -9.33 -14.89 5.63
N LYS A 198 -8.54 -13.85 5.91
CA LYS A 198 -7.41 -13.45 5.05
C LYS A 198 -6.35 -14.56 4.94
N VAL A 199 -6.05 -15.25 6.04
CA VAL A 199 -5.14 -16.42 6.03
C VAL A 199 -5.73 -17.57 5.20
N ALA A 200 -7.03 -17.82 5.29
CA ALA A 200 -7.70 -18.82 4.44
C ALA A 200 -7.62 -18.45 2.95
N GLN A 201 -7.81 -17.18 2.58
CA GLN A 201 -7.62 -16.71 1.20
C GLN A 201 -6.19 -16.96 0.69
N ILE A 202 -5.17 -16.72 1.53
CA ILE A 202 -3.77 -17.03 1.21
C ILE A 202 -3.58 -18.54 0.90
N GLN A 203 -4.14 -19.40 1.74
CA GLN A 203 -4.06 -20.87 1.51
C GLN A 203 -4.79 -21.29 0.26
N ASN A 204 -6.01 -20.77 0.02
CA ASN A 204 -6.80 -21.06 -1.18
C ASN A 204 -6.10 -20.60 -2.47
N ALA A 205 -5.33 -19.51 -2.41
CA ALA A 205 -4.52 -19.03 -3.54
C ALA A 205 -3.24 -19.88 -3.78
N GLY A 206 -3.00 -20.94 -3.01
CA GLY A 206 -1.87 -21.85 -3.20
C GLY A 206 -0.57 -21.39 -2.57
N TYR A 207 -0.67 -20.73 -1.41
CA TYR A 207 0.48 -20.38 -0.61
C TYR A 207 0.45 -21.10 0.76
N ILE A 208 1.61 -21.25 1.36
CA ILE A 208 1.76 -21.61 2.77
C ILE A 208 1.92 -20.32 3.58
N PRO A 209 1.00 -19.98 4.50
CA PRO A 209 1.20 -18.88 5.44
C PRO A 209 2.48 -19.12 6.28
N VAL A 210 3.33 -18.10 6.34
CA VAL A 210 4.62 -18.18 7.08
C VAL A 210 4.55 -17.35 8.34
N ALA A 211 4.08 -16.11 8.24
CA ALA A 211 3.88 -15.23 9.38
C ALA A 211 2.71 -14.28 9.13
N THR A 212 2.04 -13.92 10.22
CA THR A 212 0.98 -12.91 10.24
C THR A 212 1.11 -12.13 11.53
N PHE A 213 1.16 -10.80 11.46
CA PHE A 213 1.23 -9.95 12.64
C PHE A 213 0.58 -8.59 12.39
N ILE A 214 -0.03 -8.04 13.46
CA ILE A 214 -0.65 -6.72 13.46
C ILE A 214 0.45 -5.65 13.47
N LEU A 215 0.33 -4.61 12.64
CA LEU A 215 1.22 -3.47 12.68
C LEU A 215 1.05 -2.70 14.01
N PRO A 216 2.15 -2.35 14.69
CA PRO A 216 2.11 -1.51 15.89
C PRO A 216 1.44 -0.14 15.62
N GLU A 217 0.86 0.43 16.66
CA GLU A 217 0.18 1.73 16.60
C GLU A 217 1.04 2.85 16.03
N ASN A 218 2.34 2.85 16.31
CA ASN A 218 3.28 3.87 15.81
C ASN A 218 3.39 3.89 14.27
N CYS A 219 3.08 2.79 13.59
CA CYS A 219 2.99 2.76 12.12
C CYS A 219 1.93 3.72 11.59
N TRP A 220 0.82 3.88 12.32
CA TRP A 220 -0.25 4.80 12.01
C TRP A 220 0.03 6.22 12.53
N THR A 221 0.42 6.33 13.81
CA THR A 221 0.48 7.60 14.51
C THR A 221 1.73 8.41 14.17
N GLU A 222 2.92 7.78 14.24
CA GLU A 222 4.20 8.46 14.08
C GLU A 222 4.68 8.46 12.63
N HIS A 223 4.46 7.34 11.91
CA HIS A 223 5.00 7.17 10.56
C HIS A 223 4.02 7.55 9.44
N TYR A 224 2.73 7.74 9.74
CA TYR A 224 1.73 8.13 8.75
C TYR A 224 0.99 9.41 9.14
N PHE A 225 0.20 9.43 10.22
CA PHE A 225 -0.61 10.61 10.56
C PHE A 225 0.22 11.84 10.96
N ALA A 226 1.31 11.67 11.71
CA ALA A 226 2.11 12.79 12.14
C ALA A 226 2.84 13.50 10.97
N PRO A 227 3.50 12.79 10.02
CA PRO A 227 4.04 13.42 8.82
C PRO A 227 2.97 14.12 7.97
N CYS A 228 1.83 13.47 7.73
CA CYS A 228 0.72 14.07 6.99
C CYS A 228 0.21 15.34 7.67
N SER A 229 0.00 15.32 8.99
CA SER A 229 -0.50 16.49 9.72
C SER A 229 0.45 17.69 9.65
N LYS A 230 1.76 17.48 9.55
CA LYS A 230 2.76 18.57 9.44
C LYS A 230 2.65 19.35 8.13
N ILE A 231 2.19 18.72 7.06
CA ILE A 231 2.12 19.36 5.73
C ILE A 231 0.73 19.92 5.40
N GLN A 232 -0.32 19.54 6.15
CA GLN A 232 -1.71 19.89 5.86
C GLN A 232 -1.97 21.40 5.80
N GLU A 233 -1.48 22.14 6.78
CA GLU A 233 -1.70 23.61 6.85
C GLU A 233 -1.08 24.32 5.65
N ALA A 234 0.17 23.98 5.33
CA ALA A 234 0.87 24.58 4.19
C ALA A 234 0.20 24.22 2.86
N PHE A 235 -0.29 22.96 2.74
CA PHE A 235 -0.97 22.49 1.56
C PHE A 235 -2.34 23.17 1.36
N LEU A 236 -3.14 23.31 2.43
CA LEU A 236 -4.40 24.07 2.41
C LEU A 236 -4.16 25.54 2.03
N LYS A 237 -3.12 26.16 2.58
CA LYS A 237 -2.77 27.56 2.26
C LYS A 237 -2.36 27.72 0.79
N LYS A 238 -1.55 26.78 0.26
CA LYS A 238 -1.12 26.80 -1.14
C LYS A 238 -2.31 26.68 -2.11
N HIS A 239 -3.29 25.89 -1.75
CA HIS A 239 -4.47 25.60 -2.57
C HIS A 239 -5.76 26.22 -2.01
N GLN A 240 -5.66 27.41 -1.42
CA GLN A 240 -6.79 28.08 -0.79
C GLN A 240 -8.02 28.18 -1.73
N GLY A 241 -9.18 27.73 -1.25
CA GLY A 241 -10.43 27.71 -2.00
C GLY A 241 -10.58 26.53 -2.98
N ASN A 242 -9.60 25.62 -3.01
CA ASN A 242 -9.73 24.38 -3.77
C ASN A 242 -10.51 23.34 -2.96
N ARG A 243 -11.76 23.10 -3.34
CA ARG A 243 -12.66 22.20 -2.63
C ARG A 243 -12.14 20.75 -2.57
N THR A 244 -11.47 20.28 -3.62
CA THR A 244 -10.88 18.92 -3.65
C THR A 244 -9.81 18.76 -2.58
N VAL A 245 -8.98 19.78 -2.39
CA VAL A 245 -7.95 19.79 -1.33
C VAL A 245 -8.58 19.83 0.05
N GLU A 246 -9.62 20.66 0.25
CA GLU A 246 -10.34 20.73 1.52
C GLU A 246 -10.97 19.37 1.87
N GLU A 247 -11.60 18.69 0.90
CA GLU A 247 -12.19 17.37 1.06
C GLU A 247 -11.12 16.28 1.33
N LEU A 248 -9.98 16.32 0.66
CA LEU A 248 -8.84 15.42 0.91
C LEU A 248 -8.34 15.54 2.35
N ILE A 249 -8.09 16.76 2.82
CA ILE A 249 -7.57 16.97 4.18
C ILE A 249 -8.64 16.61 5.23
N ALA A 250 -9.90 16.95 5.01
CA ALA A 250 -10.99 16.54 5.89
C ALA A 250 -11.10 15.01 6.00
N GLY A 251 -10.92 14.29 4.88
CA GLY A 251 -10.87 12.82 4.85
C GLY A 251 -9.73 12.24 5.68
N GLN A 252 -8.54 12.80 5.53
CA GLN A 252 -7.36 12.39 6.30
C GLN A 252 -7.56 12.63 7.82
N CYS A 253 -8.16 13.75 8.20
CA CYS A 253 -8.47 14.04 9.60
C CYS A 253 -9.51 13.06 10.15
N HIS A 254 -10.56 12.76 9.38
CA HIS A 254 -11.61 11.82 9.78
C HIS A 254 -11.09 10.39 9.92
N GLU A 255 -10.27 9.91 8.97
CA GLU A 255 -9.60 8.60 9.07
C GLU A 255 -8.78 8.50 10.37
N LYS A 256 -8.01 9.55 10.67
CA LYS A 256 -7.22 9.64 11.90
C LYS A 256 -8.10 9.56 13.16
N GLU A 257 -9.21 10.31 13.22
CA GLU A 257 -10.16 10.27 14.34
C GLU A 257 -10.77 8.88 14.53
N LEU A 258 -11.20 8.24 13.44
CA LEU A 258 -11.74 6.88 13.47
C LEU A 258 -10.70 5.86 13.93
N TYR A 259 -9.45 6.00 13.48
CA TYR A 259 -8.37 5.13 13.93
C TYR A 259 -8.17 5.23 15.44
N TYR A 260 -8.02 6.43 16.01
CA TYR A 260 -7.86 6.61 17.46
C TYR A 260 -9.04 6.07 18.27
N LYS A 261 -10.25 6.14 17.72
CA LYS A 261 -11.46 5.66 18.37
C LYS A 261 -11.63 4.14 18.30
N TYR A 262 -11.16 3.52 17.22
CA TYR A 262 -11.48 2.12 16.89
C TYR A 262 -10.26 1.22 16.60
N LYS A 263 -9.07 1.64 16.92
CA LYS A 263 -7.82 0.88 16.71
C LYS A 263 -7.78 -0.51 17.36
N GLU A 264 -8.64 -0.77 18.32
CA GLU A 264 -8.79 -2.10 18.95
C GLU A 264 -9.56 -3.10 18.07
N PHE A 265 -10.24 -2.62 17.03
CA PHE A 265 -11.09 -3.44 16.18
C PHE A 265 -10.49 -3.69 14.80
N TYR A 266 -9.61 -2.83 14.31
CA TYR A 266 -9.01 -2.93 12.99
C TYR A 266 -7.64 -2.26 12.90
N GLY A 267 -6.93 -2.62 11.86
CA GLY A 267 -5.68 -1.99 11.48
C GLY A 267 -5.03 -2.74 10.33
N TYR A 268 -3.81 -2.38 10.01
CA TYR A 268 -3.04 -3.14 9.03
C TYR A 268 -2.40 -4.37 9.67
N VAL A 269 -2.42 -5.45 8.92
CA VAL A 269 -1.80 -6.72 9.26
C VAL A 269 -0.81 -7.09 8.16
N PHE A 270 0.38 -7.48 8.56
CA PHE A 270 1.37 -8.04 7.64
C PHE A 270 1.07 -9.52 7.43
N TYR A 271 0.99 -9.92 6.16
CA TYR A 271 0.82 -11.31 5.73
C TYR A 271 2.02 -11.73 4.90
N ILE A 272 2.71 -12.77 5.34
CA ILE A 272 3.89 -13.32 4.66
C ILE A 272 3.60 -14.77 4.34
N ALA A 273 3.75 -15.14 3.07
CA ALA A 273 3.43 -16.47 2.62
C ALA A 273 4.39 -16.95 1.51
N LYS A 274 4.53 -18.27 1.39
CA LYS A 274 5.45 -18.93 0.45
C LYS A 274 4.67 -19.68 -0.61
N LYS A 275 4.99 -19.45 -1.89
CA LYS A 275 4.38 -20.16 -3.02
C LYS A 275 4.76 -21.65 -3.00
N ILE A 276 3.74 -22.54 -3.12
CA ILE A 276 3.92 -23.98 -3.25
C ILE A 276 4.31 -24.33 -4.69
#